data_57fef180ce7e1abe6ef796627f7aff97
#
_entry.id   57fef180ce7e1abe6ef796627f7aff97
#
_cell.length_a   1.000
_cell.length_b   1.000
_cell.length_c   1.000
_cell.angle_alpha   90.00
_cell.angle_beta   90.00
_cell.angle_gamma   90.00
#
_symmetry.space_group_name_H-M   'P 1'
#
loop_
_entity.id
_entity.type
_entity.pdbx_description
1 polymer ?
#
loop_
_entity_poly.entity_id
_entity_poly.type
_entity_poly.pdbx_seq_one_letter_code
_entity_poly.pdbx_strand_id
1 'polypeptide(L)'
;MVLYFTGTGNSRYIASRIAEALSEELFSINERIKAIDTSPVTTNERLILVTPTYAWRIPRIVRNWLLKTDFPAAKQVWFVMDCGSEIGGAAKYNRKLCQVKKLAYMGTTQIVMPENYIAMFGVPQADEARAIVAKAEPDIHRAIAYIAAAQAFPPPRNGPCDRLMSTAANPVFYPLFVKASPFTVSNACIGCGQCVRRCPLNNIT
;
A
#
# COMPACT_ATOMS: atom_id res chain seq x y z
N MET A 1 13.33 -7.74 4.63
CA MET A 1 12.59 -7.87 3.34
C MET A 1 11.55 -6.77 3.22
N VAL A 2 11.41 -6.17 2.04
CA VAL A 2 10.41 -5.15 1.72
C VAL A 2 9.32 -5.76 0.85
N LEU A 3 8.11 -5.91 1.38
CA LEU A 3 6.94 -6.36 0.64
C LEU A 3 6.16 -5.14 0.13
N TYR A 4 5.79 -5.13 -1.13
CA TYR A 4 4.97 -4.04 -1.66
C TYR A 4 3.77 -4.54 -2.47
N PHE A 5 2.70 -3.77 -2.40
CA PHE A 5 1.57 -3.84 -3.32
C PHE A 5 1.39 -2.46 -3.97
N THR A 6 1.21 -2.42 -5.27
CA THR A 6 1.05 -1.16 -6.00
C THR A 6 -0.06 -1.25 -7.05
N GLY A 7 -0.83 -0.16 -7.21
CA GLY A 7 -1.77 -0.01 -8.31
C GLY A 7 -1.12 0.66 -9.53
N THR A 8 -0.47 1.79 -9.33
CA THR A 8 0.02 2.69 -10.40
C THR A 8 1.52 3.00 -10.32
N GLY A 9 2.21 2.50 -9.28
CA GLY A 9 3.67 2.65 -9.15
C GLY A 9 4.16 3.37 -7.89
N ASN A 10 3.33 4.17 -7.21
CA ASN A 10 3.74 4.95 -6.04
C ASN A 10 4.37 4.08 -4.94
N SER A 11 3.64 3.06 -4.47
CA SER A 11 4.15 2.15 -3.43
C SER A 11 5.41 1.40 -3.89
N ARG A 12 5.49 1.00 -5.17
CA ARG A 12 6.69 0.35 -5.70
C ARG A 12 7.90 1.29 -5.66
N TYR A 13 7.71 2.56 -6.02
CA TYR A 13 8.77 3.56 -5.94
C TYR A 13 9.32 3.68 -4.51
N ILE A 14 8.44 3.89 -3.52
CA ILE A 14 8.82 3.98 -2.11
C ILE A 14 9.52 2.69 -1.65
N ALA A 15 8.95 1.53 -1.98
CA ALA A 15 9.50 0.24 -1.60
C ALA A 15 10.90 0.01 -2.19
N SER A 16 11.13 0.40 -3.45
CA SER A 16 12.44 0.30 -4.09
C SER A 16 13.48 1.19 -3.40
N ARG A 17 13.12 2.44 -3.03
CA ARG A 17 13.99 3.35 -2.29
C ARG A 17 14.39 2.78 -0.92
N ILE A 18 13.42 2.18 -0.21
CA ILE A 18 13.67 1.55 1.10
C ILE A 18 14.54 0.30 0.95
N ALA A 19 14.23 -0.56 -0.02
CA ALA A 19 14.97 -1.80 -0.26
C ALA A 19 16.44 -1.52 -0.64
N GLU A 20 16.68 -0.56 -1.54
CA GLU A 20 18.01 -0.12 -1.94
C GLU A 20 18.82 0.41 -0.74
N ALA A 21 18.24 1.34 0.04
CA ALA A 21 18.93 1.96 1.17
C ALA A 21 19.24 1.00 2.31
N LEU A 22 18.43 -0.04 2.50
CA LEU A 22 18.59 -1.03 3.57
C LEU A 22 19.22 -2.35 3.10
N SER A 23 19.58 -2.46 1.82
CA SER A 23 20.07 -3.70 1.19
C SER A 23 19.12 -4.88 1.45
N GLU A 24 17.81 -4.62 1.35
CA GLU A 24 16.76 -5.61 1.58
C GLU A 24 16.20 -6.12 0.25
N GLU A 25 15.76 -7.37 0.26
CA GLU A 25 15.04 -7.95 -0.88
C GLU A 25 13.69 -7.23 -1.10
N LEU A 26 13.38 -6.95 -2.36
CA LEU A 26 12.12 -6.34 -2.79
C LEU A 26 11.16 -7.41 -3.29
N PHE A 27 9.98 -7.55 -2.65
CA PHE A 27 9.03 -8.61 -2.91
C PHE A 27 7.65 -8.07 -3.33
N SER A 28 7.16 -8.53 -4.49
CA SER A 28 5.88 -8.10 -5.04
C SER A 28 4.71 -8.92 -4.52
N ILE A 29 3.83 -8.31 -3.75
CA ILE A 29 2.55 -8.91 -3.34
C ILE A 29 1.60 -9.04 -4.55
N ASN A 30 1.69 -8.13 -5.53
CA ASN A 30 0.88 -8.20 -6.75
C ASN A 30 1.08 -9.54 -7.47
N GLU A 31 2.33 -9.98 -7.66
CA GLU A 31 2.63 -11.23 -8.37
C GLU A 31 2.08 -12.44 -7.63
N ARG A 32 2.17 -12.45 -6.31
CA ARG A 32 1.61 -13.53 -5.47
C ARG A 32 0.08 -13.57 -5.55
N ILE A 33 -0.56 -12.42 -5.49
CA ILE A 33 -2.03 -12.31 -5.61
C ILE A 33 -2.48 -12.76 -7.02
N LYS A 34 -1.77 -12.36 -8.07
CA LYS A 34 -2.06 -12.78 -9.45
C LYS A 34 -1.93 -14.29 -9.64
N ALA A 35 -0.96 -14.89 -8.97
CA ALA A 35 -0.75 -16.34 -8.98
C ALA A 35 -1.67 -17.10 -8.00
N ILE A 36 -2.53 -16.42 -7.23
CA ILE A 36 -3.35 -16.99 -6.15
C ILE A 36 -2.48 -17.73 -5.12
N ASP A 37 -1.23 -17.31 -4.98
CA ASP A 37 -0.23 -17.97 -4.16
C ASP A 37 -0.18 -17.37 -2.75
N THR A 38 -0.49 -18.19 -1.75
CA THR A 38 -0.43 -17.88 -0.32
C THR A 38 0.57 -18.77 0.42
N SER A 39 1.47 -19.43 -0.29
CA SER A 39 2.53 -20.23 0.33
C SER A 39 3.41 -19.36 1.25
N PRO A 40 4.01 -19.94 2.29
CA PRO A 40 4.86 -19.21 3.22
C PRO A 40 5.95 -18.40 2.51
N VAL A 41 6.22 -17.20 3.00
CA VAL A 41 7.28 -16.33 2.48
C VAL A 41 8.44 -16.36 3.46
N THR A 42 9.59 -16.83 2.98
CA THR A 42 10.84 -16.79 3.77
C THR A 42 11.30 -15.35 3.87
N THR A 43 11.40 -14.84 5.08
CA THR A 43 11.83 -13.48 5.39
C THR A 43 12.96 -13.52 6.40
N ASN A 44 13.60 -12.37 6.66
CA ASN A 44 14.32 -12.15 7.91
C ASN A 44 13.34 -11.72 9.02
N GLU A 45 13.82 -11.39 10.21
CA GLU A 45 12.98 -10.97 11.33
C GLU A 45 12.25 -9.65 11.08
N ARG A 46 12.78 -8.82 10.16
CA ARG A 46 12.27 -7.49 9.83
C ARG A 46 11.44 -7.53 8.57
N LEU A 47 10.16 -7.18 8.70
CA LEU A 47 9.22 -7.07 7.60
C LEU A 47 8.83 -5.60 7.39
N ILE A 48 8.92 -5.12 6.17
CA ILE A 48 8.51 -3.77 5.80
C ILE A 48 7.40 -3.90 4.77
N LEU A 49 6.21 -3.40 5.08
CA LEU A 49 5.06 -3.46 4.20
C LEU A 49 4.76 -2.09 3.62
N VAL A 50 4.87 -1.97 2.29
CA VAL A 50 4.61 -0.73 1.55
C VAL A 50 3.35 -0.89 0.71
N THR A 51 2.32 -0.08 0.96
CA THR A 51 1.02 -0.20 0.29
C THR A 51 0.35 1.15 0.06
N PRO A 52 -0.52 1.27 -0.95
CA PRO A 52 -1.40 2.42 -1.06
C PRO A 52 -2.46 2.41 0.04
N THR A 53 -3.08 3.57 0.23
CA THR A 53 -4.20 3.76 1.15
C THR A 53 -5.51 3.72 0.39
N TYR A 54 -6.36 2.72 0.66
CA TYR A 54 -7.70 2.61 0.09
C TYR A 54 -8.75 2.81 1.19
N ALA A 55 -9.45 3.93 1.13
CA ALA A 55 -10.45 4.33 2.14
C ALA A 55 -9.89 4.17 3.58
N TRP A 56 -8.76 4.83 3.85
CA TRP A 56 -8.05 4.87 5.15
C TRP A 56 -7.59 3.52 5.70
N ARG A 57 -7.33 2.55 4.84
CA ARG A 57 -6.77 1.23 5.21
C ARG A 57 -5.84 0.71 4.12
N ILE A 58 -5.06 -0.30 4.44
CA ILE A 58 -4.41 -1.10 3.40
C ILE A 58 -5.48 -1.76 2.51
N PRO A 59 -5.23 -2.01 1.22
CA PRO A 59 -6.19 -2.64 0.33
C PRO A 59 -6.71 -3.96 0.90
N ARG A 60 -8.03 -4.21 0.80
CA ARG A 60 -8.65 -5.44 1.33
C ARG A 60 -8.00 -6.71 0.78
N ILE A 61 -7.62 -6.70 -0.50
CA ILE A 61 -6.97 -7.83 -1.15
C ILE A 61 -5.59 -8.11 -0.53
N VAL A 62 -4.82 -7.09 -0.21
CA VAL A 62 -3.53 -7.21 0.49
C VAL A 62 -3.73 -7.75 1.90
N ARG A 63 -4.67 -7.16 2.66
CA ARG A 63 -5.00 -7.66 4.00
C ARG A 63 -5.39 -9.14 3.97
N ASN A 64 -6.22 -9.55 3.03
CA ASN A 64 -6.69 -10.93 2.93
C ASN A 64 -5.55 -11.88 2.55
N TRP A 65 -4.64 -11.45 1.67
CA TRP A 65 -3.44 -12.21 1.33
C TRP A 65 -2.52 -12.36 2.56
N LEU A 66 -2.23 -11.26 3.27
CA LEU A 66 -1.42 -11.30 4.50
C LEU A 66 -1.98 -12.22 5.58
N LEU A 67 -3.30 -12.29 5.73
CA LEU A 67 -3.95 -13.19 6.70
C LEU A 67 -3.75 -14.67 6.35
N LYS A 68 -3.65 -15.00 5.06
CA LYS A 68 -3.50 -16.37 4.56
C LYS A 68 -2.05 -16.82 4.41
N THR A 69 -1.12 -15.88 4.28
CA THR A 69 0.31 -16.16 4.05
C THR A 69 1.07 -16.17 5.37
N ASP A 70 1.92 -17.16 5.59
CA ASP A 70 2.78 -17.23 6.76
C ASP A 70 4.16 -16.62 6.51
N PHE A 71 4.71 -16.03 7.58
CA PHE A 71 6.01 -15.39 7.60
C PHE A 71 6.81 -15.95 8.78
N PRO A 72 7.34 -17.18 8.67
CA PRO A 72 7.81 -17.95 9.82
C PRO A 72 8.97 -17.29 10.57
N ALA A 73 9.83 -16.53 9.90
CA ALA A 73 10.97 -15.85 10.53
C ALA A 73 10.67 -14.41 10.94
N ALA A 74 9.56 -13.82 10.46
CA ALA A 74 9.24 -12.43 10.77
C ALA A 74 8.84 -12.26 12.23
N LYS A 75 9.40 -11.23 12.88
CA LYS A 75 9.08 -10.85 14.26
C LYS A 75 8.46 -9.47 14.36
N GLN A 76 8.88 -8.56 13.49
CA GLN A 76 8.54 -7.15 13.52
C GLN A 76 8.06 -6.66 12.16
N VAL A 77 7.09 -5.74 12.15
CA VAL A 77 6.58 -5.17 10.91
C VAL A 77 6.37 -3.65 10.99
N TRP A 78 6.94 -2.95 10.00
CA TRP A 78 6.73 -1.53 9.73
C TRP A 78 5.75 -1.37 8.56
N PHE A 79 4.81 -0.44 8.69
CA PHE A 79 3.88 -0.10 7.61
C PHE A 79 4.22 1.27 7.04
N VAL A 80 4.50 1.34 5.75
CA VAL A 80 4.67 2.57 5.00
C VAL A 80 3.52 2.66 4.00
N MET A 81 2.65 3.66 4.17
CA MET A 81 1.46 3.78 3.35
C MET A 81 1.51 5.05 2.51
N ASP A 82 1.41 4.92 1.18
CA ASP A 82 1.23 6.08 0.32
C ASP A 82 -0.23 6.50 0.23
N CYS A 83 -0.43 7.81 0.07
CA CYS A 83 -1.75 8.44 -0.02
C CYS A 83 -1.66 9.75 -0.81
N GLY A 84 -2.79 10.23 -1.34
CA GLY A 84 -2.87 11.56 -1.94
C GLY A 84 -2.85 12.68 -0.90
N SER A 85 -3.35 12.43 0.32
CA SER A 85 -3.39 13.40 1.41
C SER A 85 -3.08 12.81 2.77
N GLU A 86 -3.87 11.83 3.23
CA GLU A 86 -3.77 11.27 4.58
C GLU A 86 -4.17 9.79 4.64
N ILE A 87 -3.69 9.10 5.67
CA ILE A 87 -4.02 7.69 5.93
C ILE A 87 -5.10 7.49 7.02
N GLY A 88 -5.57 8.58 7.64
CA GLY A 88 -6.56 8.56 8.72
C GLY A 88 -6.23 7.53 9.80
N GLY A 89 -7.21 6.74 10.20
CA GLY A 89 -7.07 5.73 11.27
C GLY A 89 -6.41 4.41 10.86
N ALA A 90 -5.68 4.33 9.74
CA ALA A 90 -5.06 3.10 9.22
C ALA A 90 -4.20 2.36 10.25
N ALA A 91 -3.45 3.09 11.09
CA ALA A 91 -2.57 2.55 12.11
C ALA A 91 -3.29 1.59 13.09
N LYS A 92 -4.55 1.89 13.44
CA LYS A 92 -5.38 1.02 14.31
C LYS A 92 -5.61 -0.36 13.67
N TYR A 93 -5.88 -0.39 12.37
CA TYR A 93 -6.17 -1.62 11.64
C TYR A 93 -4.90 -2.42 11.36
N ASN A 94 -3.79 -1.75 11.07
CA ASN A 94 -2.48 -2.38 10.90
C ASN A 94 -2.01 -3.04 12.21
N ARG A 95 -2.16 -2.36 13.35
CA ARG A 95 -1.88 -2.95 14.67
C ARG A 95 -2.73 -4.19 14.94
N LYS A 96 -4.03 -4.15 14.61
CA LYS A 96 -4.91 -5.31 14.75
C LYS A 96 -4.48 -6.48 13.87
N LEU A 97 -4.03 -6.20 12.63
CA LEU A 97 -3.48 -7.22 11.74
C LEU A 97 -2.24 -7.90 12.35
N CYS A 98 -1.32 -7.09 12.93
CA CYS A 98 -0.15 -7.62 13.62
C CYS A 98 -0.51 -8.51 14.80
N GLN A 99 -1.52 -8.15 15.60
CA GLN A 99 -2.01 -8.99 16.71
C GLN A 99 -2.47 -10.37 16.21
N VAL A 100 -3.24 -10.41 15.11
CA VAL A 100 -3.70 -11.67 14.49
C VAL A 100 -2.52 -12.50 13.99
N LYS A 101 -1.52 -11.86 13.38
CA LYS A 101 -0.32 -12.52 12.83
C LYS A 101 0.77 -12.78 13.88
N LYS A 102 0.56 -12.37 15.14
CA LYS A 102 1.54 -12.48 16.24
C LYS A 102 2.87 -11.80 15.93
N LEU A 103 2.82 -10.66 15.23
CA LEU A 103 3.98 -9.84 14.89
C LEU A 103 4.03 -8.59 15.77
N ALA A 104 5.22 -8.14 16.14
CA ALA A 104 5.41 -6.86 16.81
C ALA A 104 5.14 -5.71 15.83
N TYR A 105 4.17 -4.87 16.17
CA TYR A 105 3.80 -3.69 15.37
C TYR A 105 4.80 -2.56 15.63
N MET A 106 5.57 -2.19 14.62
CA MET A 106 6.59 -1.13 14.67
C MET A 106 6.11 0.22 14.11
N GLY A 107 4.79 0.38 14.00
CA GLY A 107 4.19 1.64 13.61
C GLY A 107 3.73 1.69 12.16
N THR A 108 3.03 2.79 11.85
CA THR A 108 2.57 3.12 10.50
C THR A 108 2.95 4.57 10.21
N THR A 109 3.63 4.80 9.08
CA THR A 109 3.91 6.13 8.56
C THR A 109 3.22 6.34 7.22
N GLN A 110 2.95 7.60 6.89
CA GLN A 110 2.39 7.99 5.60
C GLN A 110 3.46 8.68 4.74
N ILE A 111 3.33 8.49 3.43
CA ILE A 111 4.08 9.22 2.42
C ILE A 111 3.08 9.80 1.43
N VAL A 112 3.06 11.12 1.29
CA VAL A 112 2.17 11.78 0.31
C VAL A 112 2.76 11.61 -1.08
N MET A 113 1.97 11.02 -1.98
CA MET A 113 2.34 10.72 -3.36
C MET A 113 1.29 11.25 -4.33
N PRO A 114 1.60 11.34 -5.63
CA PRO A 114 0.63 11.83 -6.62
C PRO A 114 -0.69 11.05 -6.55
N GLU A 115 -1.81 11.79 -6.51
CA GLU A 115 -3.15 11.20 -6.54
C GLU A 115 -3.36 10.41 -7.84
N ASN A 116 -3.96 9.24 -7.73
CA ASN A 116 -4.19 8.34 -8.86
C ASN A 116 -5.60 7.71 -8.88
N TYR A 117 -6.49 8.11 -7.97
CA TYR A 117 -7.87 7.63 -7.94
C TYR A 117 -8.75 8.48 -8.85
N ILE A 118 -8.61 8.23 -10.16
CA ILE A 118 -9.27 9.00 -11.24
C ILE A 118 -10.81 8.99 -11.18
N ALA A 119 -11.42 8.05 -10.46
CA ALA A 119 -12.87 7.96 -10.36
C ALA A 119 -13.49 9.06 -9.48
N MET A 120 -12.69 9.70 -8.60
CA MET A 120 -13.19 10.72 -7.67
C MET A 120 -12.33 12.00 -7.63
N PHE A 121 -11.06 11.93 -8.05
CA PHE A 121 -10.11 13.03 -7.91
C PHE A 121 -9.41 13.35 -9.23
N GLY A 122 -9.00 14.60 -9.37
CA GLY A 122 -8.14 15.02 -10.48
C GLY A 122 -6.73 14.40 -10.33
N VAL A 123 -6.17 13.96 -11.44
CA VAL A 123 -4.80 13.44 -11.48
C VAL A 123 -3.85 14.60 -11.79
N PRO A 124 -2.76 14.78 -11.04
CA PRO A 124 -1.80 15.84 -11.29
C PRO A 124 -1.11 15.64 -12.67
N GLN A 125 -0.76 16.75 -13.32
CA GLN A 125 0.05 16.72 -14.52
C GLN A 125 1.46 16.24 -14.22
N ALA A 126 2.20 15.84 -15.25
CA ALA A 126 3.51 15.21 -15.08
C ALA A 126 4.52 16.05 -14.26
N ASP A 127 4.54 17.37 -14.45
CA ASP A 127 5.44 18.26 -13.71
C ASP A 127 5.04 18.38 -12.24
N GLU A 128 3.75 18.50 -11.98
CA GLU A 128 3.19 18.52 -10.63
C GLU A 128 3.44 17.19 -9.92
N ALA A 129 3.22 16.06 -10.60
CA ALA A 129 3.52 14.74 -10.07
C ALA A 129 4.99 14.59 -9.69
N ARG A 130 5.93 15.07 -10.54
CA ARG A 130 7.37 15.08 -10.23
C ARG A 130 7.67 15.92 -9.00
N ALA A 131 7.04 17.08 -8.85
CA ALA A 131 7.23 17.94 -7.69
C ALA A 131 6.70 17.28 -6.39
N ILE A 132 5.58 16.57 -6.46
CA ILE A 132 5.04 15.81 -5.31
C ILE A 132 6.00 14.69 -4.92
N VAL A 133 6.52 13.92 -5.88
CA VAL A 133 7.50 12.85 -5.61
C VAL A 133 8.77 13.42 -4.98
N ALA A 134 9.28 14.56 -5.49
CA ALA A 134 10.45 15.21 -4.90
C ALA A 134 10.20 15.66 -3.43
N LYS A 135 8.99 16.12 -3.11
CA LYS A 135 8.59 16.47 -1.74
C LYS A 135 8.46 15.26 -0.82
N ALA A 136 8.21 14.08 -1.37
CA ALA A 136 8.09 12.84 -0.60
C ALA A 136 9.45 12.27 -0.15
N GLU A 137 10.55 12.61 -0.83
CA GLU A 137 11.90 12.07 -0.53
C GLU A 137 12.33 12.27 0.93
N PRO A 138 12.19 13.44 1.58
CA PRO A 138 12.54 13.60 2.99
C PRO A 138 11.75 12.67 3.92
N ASP A 139 10.48 12.39 3.61
CA ASP A 139 9.65 11.49 4.41
C ASP A 139 10.06 10.01 4.19
N ILE A 140 10.42 9.64 2.97
CA ILE A 140 11.00 8.32 2.66
C ILE A 140 12.32 8.13 3.42
N HIS A 141 13.23 9.10 3.39
CA HIS A 141 14.49 9.04 4.12
C HIS A 141 14.28 8.94 5.63
N ARG A 142 13.29 9.65 6.17
CA ARG A 142 12.92 9.55 7.59
C ARG A 142 12.41 8.15 7.93
N ALA A 143 11.57 7.57 7.09
CA ALA A 143 11.10 6.19 7.28
C ALA A 143 12.27 5.19 7.27
N ILE A 144 13.20 5.33 6.30
CA ILE A 144 14.41 4.51 6.22
C ILE A 144 15.24 4.61 7.51
N ALA A 145 15.44 5.82 8.04
CA ALA A 145 16.21 6.03 9.27
C ALA A 145 15.61 5.32 10.49
N TYR A 146 14.28 5.39 10.68
CA TYR A 146 13.60 4.66 11.75
C TYR A 146 13.75 3.14 11.60
N ILE A 147 13.57 2.61 10.37
CA ILE A 147 13.68 1.17 10.10
C ILE A 147 15.12 0.69 10.30
N ALA A 148 16.12 1.43 9.81
CA ALA A 148 17.53 1.12 9.98
C ALA A 148 17.93 1.02 11.46
N ALA A 149 17.42 1.96 12.27
CA ALA A 149 17.64 2.00 13.72
C ALA A 149 16.79 0.98 14.50
N ALA A 150 15.97 0.14 13.83
CA ALA A 150 14.99 -0.76 14.45
C ALA A 150 14.04 -0.03 15.42
N GLN A 151 13.75 1.24 15.18
CA GLN A 151 12.86 2.06 15.98
C GLN A 151 11.44 2.03 15.43
N ALA A 152 10.45 2.07 16.33
CA ALA A 152 9.06 2.21 15.94
C ALA A 152 8.79 3.61 15.36
N PHE A 153 7.94 3.66 14.32
CA PHE A 153 7.44 4.95 13.84
C PHE A 153 6.65 5.67 14.93
N PRO A 154 6.76 7.00 15.03
CA PRO A 154 5.93 7.78 15.94
C PRO A 154 4.45 7.58 15.60
N PRO A 155 3.55 7.65 16.59
CA PRO A 155 2.13 7.51 16.32
C PRO A 155 1.66 8.63 15.36
N PRO A 156 0.83 8.29 14.36
CA PRO A 156 0.30 9.30 13.45
C PRO A 156 -0.57 10.31 14.23
N ARG A 157 -0.47 11.58 13.85
CA ARG A 157 -1.27 12.67 14.42
C ARG A 157 -2.70 12.59 13.85
N ASN A 158 -3.56 11.79 14.46
CA ASN A 158 -4.95 11.63 14.04
C ASN A 158 -5.89 12.42 14.96
N GLY A 159 -6.74 13.24 14.35
CA GLY A 159 -7.84 13.89 15.05
C GLY A 159 -8.99 12.92 15.41
N PRO A 160 -9.93 13.33 16.29
CA PRO A 160 -11.11 12.51 16.58
C PRO A 160 -11.99 12.27 15.34
N CYS A 161 -12.07 13.21 14.41
CA CYS A 161 -12.80 13.07 13.14
C CYS A 161 -12.20 11.97 12.26
N ASP A 162 -10.86 11.85 12.18
CA ASP A 162 -10.18 10.83 11.37
C ASP A 162 -10.51 9.42 11.84
N ARG A 163 -10.66 9.24 13.16
CA ARG A 163 -11.03 7.95 13.77
C ARG A 163 -12.46 7.55 13.41
N LEU A 164 -13.39 8.50 13.43
CA LEU A 164 -14.79 8.27 13.09
C LEU A 164 -14.95 7.96 11.60
N MET A 165 -14.37 8.80 10.75
CA MET A 165 -14.42 8.65 9.29
C MET A 165 -13.80 7.32 8.84
N SER A 166 -12.62 6.97 9.34
CA SER A 166 -11.94 5.71 8.99
C SER A 166 -12.71 4.46 9.43
N THR A 167 -13.55 4.58 10.47
CA THR A 167 -14.36 3.46 10.96
C THR A 167 -15.61 3.26 10.10
N ALA A 168 -16.31 4.34 9.76
CA ALA A 168 -17.57 4.31 9.02
C ALA A 168 -17.35 4.25 7.49
N ALA A 169 -16.35 4.99 6.97
CA ALA A 169 -16.19 5.15 5.53
C ALA A 169 -15.79 3.85 4.82
N ASN A 170 -14.84 3.07 5.35
CA ASN A 170 -14.37 1.87 4.64
C ASN A 170 -15.43 0.78 4.41
N PRO A 171 -16.30 0.43 5.38
CA PRO A 171 -17.40 -0.51 5.14
C PRO A 171 -18.41 -0.03 4.09
N VAL A 172 -18.67 1.28 4.06
CA VAL A 172 -19.67 1.90 3.18
C VAL A 172 -19.09 2.17 1.78
N PHE A 173 -17.82 2.58 1.71
CA PHE A 173 -17.13 2.95 0.48
C PHE A 173 -17.11 1.82 -0.55
N TYR A 174 -16.73 0.62 -0.16
CA TYR A 174 -16.59 -0.50 -1.09
C TYR A 174 -17.90 -0.89 -1.79
N PRO A 175 -19.03 -1.11 -1.09
CA PRO A 175 -20.27 -1.47 -1.76
C PRO A 175 -20.89 -0.34 -2.59
N LEU A 176 -20.65 0.93 -2.24
CA LEU A 176 -21.25 2.06 -2.93
C LEU A 176 -20.41 2.57 -4.12
N PHE A 177 -19.08 2.64 -3.95
CA PHE A 177 -18.21 3.34 -4.89
C PHE A 177 -17.28 2.41 -5.69
N VAL A 178 -16.97 1.20 -5.18
CA VAL A 178 -16.08 0.27 -5.90
C VAL A 178 -16.94 -0.68 -6.74
N LYS A 179 -17.28 -0.23 -7.96
CA LYS A 179 -18.09 -0.98 -8.93
C LYS A 179 -17.34 -1.05 -10.25
N ALA A 180 -17.37 -2.21 -10.90
CA ALA A 180 -16.79 -2.42 -12.24
C ALA A 180 -17.75 -2.03 -13.38
N SER A 181 -19.07 -1.99 -13.12
CA SER A 181 -20.09 -1.77 -14.15
C SER A 181 -19.97 -0.49 -15.00
N PRO A 182 -19.39 0.64 -14.49
CA PRO A 182 -19.20 1.82 -15.33
C PRO A 182 -18.00 1.71 -16.31
N PHE A 183 -17.13 0.71 -16.14
CA PHE A 183 -15.99 0.54 -17.04
C PHE A 183 -16.42 -0.22 -18.28
N THR A 184 -16.36 0.46 -19.43
CA THR A 184 -16.71 -0.11 -20.74
C THR A 184 -15.55 0.03 -21.71
N VAL A 185 -15.48 -0.89 -22.66
CA VAL A 185 -14.51 -0.84 -23.77
C VAL A 185 -15.22 -0.23 -24.97
N SER A 186 -14.68 0.87 -25.50
CA SER A 186 -15.23 1.54 -26.70
C SER A 186 -14.77 0.86 -27.99
N ASN A 187 -15.41 1.21 -29.11
CA ASN A 187 -15.03 0.76 -30.46
C ASN A 187 -13.63 1.23 -30.90
N ALA A 188 -12.99 2.14 -30.17
CA ALA A 188 -11.61 2.54 -30.41
C ALA A 188 -10.59 1.51 -29.90
N CYS A 189 -11.03 0.45 -29.23
CA CYS A 189 -10.15 -0.61 -28.78
C CYS A 189 -9.59 -1.43 -29.96
N ILE A 190 -8.27 -1.46 -30.08
CA ILE A 190 -7.56 -2.23 -31.13
C ILE A 190 -7.20 -3.66 -30.68
N GLY A 191 -7.64 -4.12 -29.52
CA GLY A 191 -7.38 -5.47 -29.03
C GLY A 191 -5.91 -5.78 -28.67
N CYS A 192 -5.06 -4.78 -28.44
CA CYS A 192 -3.62 -4.98 -28.20
C CYS A 192 -3.29 -5.69 -26.87
N GLY A 193 -4.26 -5.89 -25.97
CA GLY A 193 -4.07 -6.57 -24.67
C GLY A 193 -3.18 -5.85 -23.67
N GLN A 194 -2.81 -4.58 -23.91
CA GLN A 194 -1.93 -3.84 -23.01
C GLN A 194 -2.54 -3.62 -21.62
N CYS A 195 -3.86 -3.37 -21.56
CA CYS A 195 -4.60 -3.22 -20.30
C CYS A 195 -4.58 -4.52 -19.48
N VAL A 196 -4.72 -5.68 -20.13
CA VAL A 196 -4.62 -7.01 -19.50
C VAL A 196 -3.21 -7.21 -18.90
N ARG A 197 -2.17 -6.97 -19.69
CA ARG A 197 -0.77 -7.14 -19.24
C ARG A 197 -0.39 -6.18 -18.10
N ARG A 198 -0.95 -4.97 -18.09
CA ARG A 198 -0.68 -3.95 -17.07
C ARG A 198 -1.55 -4.06 -15.84
N CYS A 199 -2.63 -4.86 -15.88
CA CYS A 199 -3.51 -5.01 -14.74
C CYS A 199 -2.75 -5.62 -13.55
N PRO A 200 -2.71 -4.96 -12.38
CA PRO A 200 -1.98 -5.46 -11.22
C PRO A 200 -2.66 -6.63 -10.52
N LEU A 201 -3.89 -7.02 -10.95
CA LEU A 201 -4.74 -7.98 -10.24
C LEU A 201 -5.45 -8.99 -11.16
N ASN A 202 -5.13 -9.05 -12.45
CA ASN A 202 -5.83 -9.88 -13.44
C ASN A 202 -7.35 -9.61 -13.52
N ASN A 203 -7.78 -8.37 -13.31
CA ASN A 203 -9.19 -7.99 -13.37
C ASN A 203 -9.71 -7.72 -14.80
N ILE A 204 -8.81 -7.73 -15.78
CA ILE A 204 -9.10 -7.46 -17.18
C ILE A 204 -8.69 -8.69 -17.96
N THR A 205 -9.59 -9.23 -18.77
CA THR A 205 -9.41 -10.40 -19.65
C THR A 205 -9.68 -10.02 -21.11
#